data_8bf7d3dadaeb500a63241b2d19151811
#
_entry.id   8bf7d3dadaeb500a63241b2d19151811
#
_cell.length_a   1.000
_cell.length_b   1.000
_cell.length_c   1.000
_cell.angle_alpha   90.00
_cell.angle_beta   90.00
_cell.angle_gamma   90.00
#
_symmetry.space_group_name_H-M   'P 1'
#
loop_
_entity.id
_entity.type
_entity.pdbx_description
1 polymer ?
#
loop_
_entity_poly.entity_id
_entity_poly.type
_entity_poly.pdbx_seq_one_letter_code
_entity_poly.pdbx_strand_id
1 'polypeptide(L)'
;MNSPITLKQQVLSDVAAGKAPASLVPLVDDVASACRRISLLVNNGALADVLGDAGTENVQGEDQKKLDQISNQVFIESMEWSGNLAGMASEEMDNMYPIPDGYAQGDYLITFDPLDGSSNIDVNGSVGTIFSIMNRGSGATDDASFLQPGDAQVCAGYCLYSSATMLVLTLGNGVHGYTLDAGCGEFFLTHPNLSIPAATQEYSINAAYTRHWFAPVKRYIDELVQGCAGPRGKDFNMRWAGSMVGDLHRILMRGGIFMYPSDEKLAASNKSGKLRLLYEANPMGMLVEQAGGLASTGTERILALQPSELHQRVPVIMGSSEEVEKVVSYHG
;
A
#
# COMPACT_ATOMS: atom_id res chain seq x y z
N MET A 1 11.35 29.43 -15.36
CA MET A 1 10.86 28.10 -14.98
C MET A 1 10.90 28.05 -13.47
N ASN A 2 9.77 27.75 -12.80
CA ASN A 2 9.82 27.56 -11.35
C ASN A 2 10.68 26.32 -11.07
N SER A 3 11.56 26.40 -10.05
CA SER A 3 12.33 25.25 -9.60
C SER A 3 11.36 24.12 -9.18
N PRO A 4 11.67 22.86 -9.51
CA PRO A 4 10.81 21.75 -9.09
C PRO A 4 10.75 21.67 -7.55
N ILE A 5 9.57 21.40 -7.01
CA ILE A 5 9.32 21.32 -5.56
C ILE A 5 9.76 19.94 -5.07
N THR A 6 10.59 19.88 -4.04
CA THR A 6 10.97 18.61 -3.42
C THR A 6 9.87 18.09 -2.49
N LEU A 7 9.88 16.78 -2.17
CA LEU A 7 9.01 16.17 -1.16
C LEU A 7 9.05 16.97 0.15
N LYS A 8 10.24 17.26 0.67
CA LYS A 8 10.44 18.01 1.92
C LYS A 8 9.83 19.41 1.87
N GLN A 9 10.00 20.12 0.75
CA GLN A 9 9.39 21.44 0.57
C GLN A 9 7.86 21.38 0.57
N GLN A 10 7.27 20.36 -0.06
CA GLN A 10 5.82 20.18 -0.06
C GLN A 10 5.30 19.88 1.34
N VAL A 11 5.91 18.91 2.07
CA VAL A 11 5.51 18.56 3.44
C VAL A 11 5.63 19.77 4.38
N LEU A 12 6.70 20.56 4.29
CA LEU A 12 6.85 21.81 5.06
C LEU A 12 5.79 22.84 4.71
N SER A 13 5.38 22.94 3.44
CA SER A 13 4.29 23.81 3.00
C SER A 13 2.95 23.38 3.62
N ASP A 14 2.68 22.07 3.68
CA ASP A 14 1.47 21.53 4.30
C ASP A 14 1.45 21.77 5.81
N VAL A 15 2.59 21.64 6.48
CA VAL A 15 2.75 22.02 7.90
C VAL A 15 2.47 23.50 8.11
N ALA A 16 3.06 24.38 7.29
CA ALA A 16 2.84 25.82 7.39
C ALA A 16 1.38 26.21 7.15
N ALA A 17 0.67 25.44 6.33
CA ALA A 17 -0.77 25.59 6.07
C ALA A 17 -1.68 24.97 7.16
N GLY A 18 -1.11 24.35 8.21
CA GLY A 18 -1.85 23.67 9.29
C GLY A 18 -2.51 22.36 8.85
N LYS A 19 -2.06 21.76 7.74
CA LYS A 19 -2.61 20.53 7.17
C LYS A 19 -1.95 19.26 7.73
N ALA A 20 -0.74 19.38 8.28
CA ALA A 20 0.00 18.27 8.87
C ALA A 20 0.81 18.74 10.09
N PRO A 21 1.05 17.89 11.10
CA PRO A 21 1.93 18.21 12.21
C PRO A 21 3.39 18.24 11.78
N ALA A 22 4.16 19.18 12.34
CA ALA A 22 5.59 19.33 12.03
C ALA A 22 6.43 18.10 12.39
N SER A 23 5.98 17.32 13.36
CA SER A 23 6.62 16.06 13.80
C SER A 23 6.64 14.96 12.74
N LEU A 24 5.78 15.03 11.70
CA LEU A 24 5.81 14.08 10.57
C LEU A 24 6.94 14.37 9.57
N VAL A 25 7.47 15.60 9.52
CA VAL A 25 8.49 15.99 8.51
C VAL A 25 9.71 15.08 8.56
N PRO A 26 10.37 14.85 9.72
CA PRO A 26 11.54 13.99 9.78
C PRO A 26 11.18 12.52 9.46
N LEU A 27 10.04 12.02 9.92
CA LEU A 27 9.65 10.63 9.67
C LEU A 27 9.35 10.36 8.17
N VAL A 28 8.72 11.30 7.47
CA VAL A 28 8.53 11.21 6.02
C VAL A 28 9.87 11.24 5.27
N ASP A 29 10.85 11.99 5.76
CA ASP A 29 12.22 12.05 5.20
C ASP A 29 12.97 10.73 5.43
N ASP A 30 12.80 10.09 6.61
CA ASP A 30 13.36 8.77 6.95
C ASP A 30 12.77 7.68 6.02
N VAL A 31 11.44 7.66 5.82
CA VAL A 31 10.77 6.75 4.88
C VAL A 31 11.28 6.96 3.44
N ALA A 32 11.38 8.22 2.99
CA ALA A 32 11.92 8.53 1.66
C ALA A 32 13.37 8.07 1.51
N SER A 33 14.16 8.14 2.59
CA SER A 33 15.54 7.62 2.62
C SER A 33 15.60 6.12 2.46
N ALA A 34 14.75 5.37 3.18
CA ALA A 34 14.61 3.92 3.01
C ALA A 34 14.21 3.56 1.57
N CYS A 35 13.20 4.24 1.02
CA CYS A 35 12.75 4.02 -0.36
C CYS A 35 13.84 4.29 -1.40
N ARG A 36 14.69 5.31 -1.20
CA ARG A 36 15.86 5.57 -2.08
C ARG A 36 16.85 4.41 -2.06
N ARG A 37 17.16 3.88 -0.87
CA ARG A 37 18.08 2.73 -0.72
C ARG A 37 17.51 1.47 -1.41
N ILE A 38 16.23 1.16 -1.18
CA ILE A 38 15.56 0.01 -1.82
C ILE A 38 15.50 0.19 -3.34
N SER A 39 15.19 1.40 -3.84
CA SER A 39 15.20 1.69 -5.28
C SER A 39 16.53 1.36 -5.94
N LEU A 40 17.66 1.67 -5.29
CA LEU A 40 18.99 1.32 -5.80
C LEU A 40 19.19 -0.21 -5.85
N LEU A 41 18.72 -0.94 -4.85
CA LEU A 41 18.83 -2.41 -4.82
C LEU A 41 17.97 -3.06 -5.92
N VAL A 42 16.70 -2.65 -6.03
CA VAL A 42 15.77 -3.12 -7.07
C VAL A 42 16.34 -2.85 -8.47
N ASN A 43 16.82 -1.63 -8.73
CA ASN A 43 17.35 -1.24 -10.03
C ASN A 43 18.64 -1.98 -10.41
N ASN A 44 19.43 -2.42 -9.43
CA ASN A 44 20.62 -3.22 -9.66
C ASN A 44 20.31 -4.72 -9.81
N GLY A 45 19.20 -5.21 -9.25
CA GLY A 45 18.74 -6.59 -9.42
C GLY A 45 19.84 -7.63 -9.26
N ALA A 46 20.08 -8.42 -10.32
CA ALA A 46 21.10 -9.46 -10.32
C ALA A 46 22.53 -8.94 -10.08
N LEU A 47 22.82 -7.68 -10.41
CA LEU A 47 24.17 -7.10 -10.17
C LEU A 47 24.43 -6.86 -8.67
N ALA A 48 23.36 -6.71 -7.87
CA ALA A 48 23.47 -6.55 -6.41
C ALA A 48 23.34 -7.89 -5.65
N ASP A 49 23.19 -9.02 -6.36
CA ASP A 49 22.94 -10.37 -5.78
C ASP A 49 21.71 -10.42 -4.84
N VAL A 50 20.68 -9.64 -5.16
CA VAL A 50 19.45 -9.52 -4.35
C VAL A 50 18.29 -10.36 -4.88
N LEU A 51 18.47 -11.06 -6.03
CA LEU A 51 17.45 -11.91 -6.63
C LEU A 51 17.44 -13.32 -6.05
N GLY A 52 16.31 -14.01 -6.23
CA GLY A 52 16.10 -15.39 -5.82
C GLY A 52 15.54 -15.54 -4.42
N ASP A 53 15.27 -16.79 -4.06
CA ASP A 53 14.68 -17.16 -2.78
C ASP A 53 15.68 -17.00 -1.63
N ALA A 54 15.20 -16.57 -0.47
CA ALA A 54 15.99 -16.52 0.75
C ALA A 54 16.23 -17.92 1.34
N GLY A 55 15.44 -18.91 0.91
CA GLY A 55 15.46 -20.26 1.48
C GLY A 55 14.73 -20.37 2.82
N THR A 56 13.94 -19.37 3.16
CA THR A 56 13.12 -19.27 4.37
C THR A 56 11.67 -18.93 3.97
N GLU A 57 10.73 -19.30 4.83
CA GLU A 57 9.35 -18.85 4.78
C GLU A 57 9.16 -17.70 5.78
N ASN A 58 8.30 -16.73 5.44
CA ASN A 58 7.88 -15.72 6.41
C ASN A 58 6.94 -16.36 7.44
N VAL A 59 6.60 -15.60 8.48
CA VAL A 59 5.71 -16.01 9.58
C VAL A 59 4.31 -16.45 9.13
N GLN A 60 3.98 -16.20 7.88
CA GLN A 60 2.69 -16.53 7.26
C GLN A 60 2.78 -17.74 6.33
N GLY A 61 3.96 -18.41 6.25
CA GLY A 61 4.21 -19.58 5.41
C GLY A 61 4.30 -19.21 3.92
N GLU A 62 4.77 -18.02 3.60
CA GLU A 62 5.05 -17.60 2.22
C GLU A 62 6.56 -17.61 1.98
N ASP A 63 7.00 -18.11 0.82
CA ASP A 63 8.41 -18.13 0.43
C ASP A 63 8.97 -16.69 0.38
N GLN A 64 9.99 -16.40 1.19
CA GLN A 64 10.65 -15.09 1.21
C GLN A 64 11.66 -14.98 0.07
N LYS A 65 11.68 -13.84 -0.59
CA LYS A 65 12.77 -13.45 -1.49
C LYS A 65 13.89 -12.80 -0.66
N LYS A 66 15.12 -12.90 -1.13
CA LYS A 66 16.27 -12.20 -0.50
C LYS A 66 15.99 -10.71 -0.34
N LEU A 67 15.33 -10.09 -1.33
CA LEU A 67 15.07 -8.67 -1.32
C LEU A 67 13.99 -8.28 -0.30
N ASP A 68 13.05 -9.17 0.07
CA ASP A 68 12.09 -8.92 1.14
C ASP A 68 12.83 -8.68 2.46
N GLN A 69 13.74 -9.59 2.83
CA GLN A 69 14.53 -9.49 4.05
C GLN A 69 15.45 -8.26 4.04
N ILE A 70 16.12 -7.98 2.91
CA ILE A 70 16.99 -6.82 2.77
C ILE A 70 16.19 -5.52 2.87
N SER A 71 15.03 -5.43 2.23
CA SER A 71 14.17 -4.25 2.28
C SER A 71 13.61 -4.01 3.67
N ASN A 72 13.22 -5.08 4.38
CA ASN A 72 12.81 -5.00 5.77
C ASN A 72 13.92 -4.42 6.65
N GLN A 73 15.15 -4.95 6.53
CA GLN A 73 16.30 -4.46 7.28
C GLN A 73 16.63 -2.99 6.94
N VAL A 74 16.55 -2.61 5.66
CA VAL A 74 16.76 -1.21 5.22
C VAL A 74 15.76 -0.26 5.87
N PHE A 75 14.49 -0.66 6.00
CA PHE A 75 13.46 0.14 6.67
C PHE A 75 13.76 0.32 8.14
N ILE A 76 14.07 -0.76 8.86
CA ILE A 76 14.42 -0.73 10.29
C ILE A 76 15.62 0.20 10.51
N GLU A 77 16.74 -0.05 9.84
CA GLU A 77 17.98 0.73 9.99
C GLU A 77 17.81 2.22 9.65
N SER A 78 16.88 2.55 8.75
CA SER A 78 16.65 3.94 8.36
C SER A 78 15.90 4.74 9.42
N MET A 79 15.17 4.09 10.34
CA MET A 79 14.23 4.76 11.23
C MET A 79 14.45 4.50 12.73
N GLU A 80 15.07 3.38 13.14
CA GLU A 80 15.17 2.99 14.56
C GLU A 80 15.91 3.99 15.44
N TRP A 81 16.87 4.71 14.88
CA TRP A 81 17.74 5.68 15.57
C TRP A 81 17.19 7.10 15.60
N SER A 82 16.16 7.40 14.80
CA SER A 82 15.72 8.76 14.49
C SER A 82 14.97 9.47 15.63
N GLY A 83 14.48 8.72 16.62
CA GLY A 83 13.69 9.25 17.73
C GLY A 83 12.27 9.66 17.36
N ASN A 84 11.79 9.30 16.17
CA ASN A 84 10.44 9.64 15.70
C ASN A 84 9.43 8.52 16.01
N LEU A 85 9.90 7.27 16.13
CA LEU A 85 9.07 6.09 16.30
C LEU A 85 9.12 5.53 17.73
N ALA A 86 8.03 4.92 18.15
CA ALA A 86 7.93 4.10 19.37
C ALA A 86 8.00 2.60 19.06
N GLY A 87 7.74 2.22 17.81
CA GLY A 87 7.80 0.84 17.35
C GLY A 87 7.47 0.73 15.87
N MET A 88 7.81 -0.42 15.29
CA MET A 88 7.56 -0.75 13.90
C MET A 88 6.89 -2.12 13.80
N ALA A 89 6.01 -2.32 12.82
CA ALA A 89 5.45 -3.64 12.49
C ALA A 89 5.55 -3.86 10.97
N SER A 90 6.04 -5.04 10.59
CA SER A 90 6.30 -5.39 9.19
C SER A 90 5.62 -6.70 8.84
N GLU A 91 5.35 -6.90 7.54
CA GLU A 91 4.94 -8.18 6.99
C GLU A 91 5.93 -9.31 7.30
N GLU A 92 7.22 -8.97 7.36
CA GLU A 92 8.35 -9.90 7.49
C GLU A 92 8.71 -10.26 8.94
N MET A 93 7.97 -9.74 9.92
CA MET A 93 8.25 -9.95 11.35
C MET A 93 7.01 -10.50 12.08
N ASP A 94 7.21 -11.49 13.00
CA ASP A 94 6.11 -12.09 13.78
C ASP A 94 5.41 -11.09 14.70
N ASN A 95 6.21 -10.23 15.34
CA ASN A 95 5.75 -9.26 16.33
C ASN A 95 6.31 -7.88 15.97
N MET A 96 5.83 -6.86 16.67
CA MET A 96 6.37 -5.52 16.51
C MET A 96 7.87 -5.48 16.83
N TYR A 97 8.61 -4.62 16.14
CA TYR A 97 10.00 -4.30 16.42
C TYR A 97 10.05 -3.15 17.43
N PRO A 98 10.53 -3.39 18.66
CA PRO A 98 10.71 -2.33 19.63
C PRO A 98 11.90 -1.46 19.26
N ILE A 99 11.82 -0.16 19.52
CA ILE A 99 12.98 0.73 19.37
C ILE A 99 14.04 0.29 20.40
N PRO A 100 15.28 -0.01 19.95
CA PRO A 100 16.33 -0.51 20.84
C PRO A 100 16.66 0.45 21.97
N ASP A 101 17.04 -0.10 23.12
CA ASP A 101 17.58 0.66 24.24
C ASP A 101 18.81 1.48 23.77
N GLY A 102 18.81 2.76 24.06
CA GLY A 102 19.87 3.69 23.62
C GLY A 102 19.42 4.65 22.53
N TYR A 103 18.30 4.39 21.86
CA TYR A 103 17.63 5.35 20.98
C TYR A 103 16.42 6.00 21.67
N ALA A 104 16.15 7.25 21.32
CA ALA A 104 14.95 7.93 21.83
C ALA A 104 13.70 7.32 21.18
N GLN A 105 12.64 7.18 21.98
CA GLN A 105 11.32 6.81 21.47
C GLN A 105 10.52 8.07 21.12
N GLY A 106 9.80 7.99 19.99
CA GLY A 106 8.91 9.07 19.52
C GLY A 106 7.44 8.78 19.78
N ASP A 107 6.60 9.57 19.10
CA ASP A 107 5.15 9.56 19.29
C ASP A 107 4.39 8.77 18.21
N TYR A 108 5.11 8.16 17.25
CA TYR A 108 4.50 7.47 16.12
C TYR A 108 4.81 5.97 16.10
N LEU A 109 3.90 5.24 15.48
CA LEU A 109 4.06 3.85 15.06
C LEU A 109 4.07 3.82 13.53
N ILE A 110 4.84 2.91 12.95
CA ILE A 110 4.81 2.64 11.52
C ILE A 110 4.52 1.17 11.25
N THR A 111 3.60 0.90 10.33
CA THR A 111 3.40 -0.43 9.75
C THR A 111 3.82 -0.41 8.29
N PHE A 112 4.45 -1.47 7.80
CA PHE A 112 4.90 -1.51 6.42
C PHE A 112 4.97 -2.94 5.85
N ASP A 113 4.69 -3.04 4.56
CA ASP A 113 5.12 -4.10 3.69
C ASP A 113 6.39 -3.60 2.98
N PRO A 114 7.56 -4.19 3.26
CA PRO A 114 8.80 -3.68 2.70
C PRO A 114 8.90 -3.86 1.19
N LEU A 115 8.24 -4.88 0.61
CA LEU A 115 8.32 -5.16 -0.81
C LEU A 115 7.09 -5.90 -1.36
N ASP A 116 5.94 -5.21 -1.48
CA ASP A 116 4.74 -5.73 -2.14
C ASP A 116 5.04 -6.23 -3.55
N GLY A 117 4.51 -7.39 -3.86
CA GLY A 117 4.66 -8.01 -5.18
C GLY A 117 6.02 -8.65 -5.41
N SER A 118 6.73 -9.08 -4.37
CA SER A 118 8.08 -9.67 -4.45
C SER A 118 8.21 -10.85 -5.43
N SER A 119 7.12 -11.58 -5.71
CA SER A 119 7.08 -12.60 -6.76
C SER A 119 7.41 -12.06 -8.18
N ASN A 120 7.28 -10.74 -8.38
CA ASN A 120 7.60 -10.09 -9.67
C ASN A 120 9.09 -9.72 -9.80
N ILE A 121 9.88 -9.83 -8.75
CA ILE A 121 11.30 -9.44 -8.75
C ILE A 121 12.12 -10.23 -9.78
N ASP A 122 11.97 -11.54 -9.79
CA ASP A 122 12.77 -12.43 -10.64
C ASP A 122 12.43 -12.29 -12.14
N VAL A 123 11.31 -11.67 -12.45
CA VAL A 123 10.85 -11.39 -13.82
C VAL A 123 10.91 -9.91 -14.18
N ASN A 124 11.59 -9.10 -13.34
CA ASN A 124 11.75 -7.67 -13.54
C ASN A 124 10.41 -6.92 -13.66
N GLY A 125 9.40 -7.37 -12.90
CA GLY A 125 8.10 -6.75 -12.81
C GLY A 125 8.05 -5.62 -11.78
N SER A 126 6.90 -4.92 -11.71
CA SER A 126 6.68 -3.85 -10.74
C SER A 126 6.56 -4.40 -9.32
N VAL A 127 7.29 -3.80 -8.39
CA VAL A 127 7.24 -4.06 -6.95
C VAL A 127 7.24 -2.73 -6.20
N GLY A 128 6.95 -2.74 -4.92
CA GLY A 128 7.01 -1.50 -4.15
C GLY A 128 6.88 -1.71 -2.65
N THR A 129 7.15 -0.66 -1.90
CA THR A 129 6.98 -0.60 -0.45
C THR A 129 5.66 0.08 -0.13
N ILE A 130 4.88 -0.45 0.82
CA ILE A 130 3.67 0.19 1.35
C ILE A 130 3.90 0.54 2.81
N PHE A 131 3.42 1.70 3.28
CA PHE A 131 3.57 2.09 4.68
C PHE A 131 2.38 2.89 5.21
N SER A 132 2.22 2.82 6.53
CA SER A 132 1.22 3.59 7.28
C SER A 132 1.82 4.10 8.58
N ILE A 133 1.52 5.35 8.94
CA ILE A 133 1.95 5.98 10.17
C ILE A 133 0.72 6.31 11.03
N MET A 134 0.79 5.96 12.31
CA MET A 134 -0.25 6.19 13.30
C MET A 134 0.35 6.83 14.55
N ASN A 135 -0.48 7.50 15.34
CA ASN A 135 -0.06 7.94 16.68
C ASN A 135 0.10 6.73 17.61
N ARG A 136 1.12 6.74 18.43
CA ARG A 136 1.43 5.67 19.40
C ARG A 136 0.32 5.46 20.45
N GLY A 137 -0.43 6.52 20.79
CA GLY A 137 -1.32 6.47 21.96
C GLY A 137 -0.57 6.60 23.29
N SER A 138 -1.21 6.21 24.38
CA SER A 138 -0.65 6.29 25.74
C SER A 138 -0.20 4.91 26.25
N GLY A 139 0.90 4.85 27.00
CA GLY A 139 1.38 3.62 27.63
C GLY A 139 2.63 3.03 26.99
N ALA A 140 2.96 1.80 27.38
CA ALA A 140 4.04 1.02 26.75
C ALA A 140 3.61 0.61 25.33
N THR A 141 4.58 0.50 24.43
CA THR A 141 4.35 0.06 23.04
C THR A 141 4.48 -1.46 22.97
N ASP A 142 3.45 -2.10 22.45
CA ASP A 142 3.36 -3.54 22.21
C ASP A 142 2.57 -3.79 20.91
N ASP A 143 2.34 -5.05 20.55
CA ASP A 143 1.57 -5.42 19.36
C ASP A 143 0.16 -4.81 19.34
N ALA A 144 -0.48 -4.72 20.52
CA ALA A 144 -1.82 -4.16 20.63
C ALA A 144 -1.88 -2.66 20.28
N SER A 145 -0.76 -1.95 20.44
CA SER A 145 -0.65 -0.52 20.09
C SER A 145 -0.85 -0.27 18.58
N PHE A 146 -0.59 -1.27 17.73
CA PHE A 146 -0.78 -1.22 16.29
C PHE A 146 -2.20 -1.56 15.84
N LEU A 147 -3.02 -2.16 16.72
CA LEU A 147 -4.36 -2.61 16.39
C LEU A 147 -5.36 -1.43 16.38
N GLN A 148 -5.08 -0.44 15.55
CA GLN A 148 -5.91 0.74 15.36
C GLN A 148 -6.66 0.66 14.02
N PRO A 149 -7.91 1.17 13.93
CA PRO A 149 -8.63 1.21 12.66
C PRO A 149 -7.90 2.10 11.64
N GLY A 150 -8.12 1.86 10.37
CA GLY A 150 -7.49 2.63 9.29
C GLY A 150 -7.75 4.13 9.34
N ASP A 151 -8.86 4.57 9.94
CA ASP A 151 -9.18 5.98 10.15
C ASP A 151 -8.21 6.68 11.16
N ALA A 152 -7.45 5.93 11.94
CA ALA A 152 -6.44 6.48 12.86
C ALA A 152 -5.11 6.83 12.18
N GLN A 153 -4.93 6.49 10.92
CA GLN A 153 -3.72 6.82 10.17
C GLN A 153 -3.55 8.33 10.02
N VAL A 154 -2.35 8.82 10.29
CA VAL A 154 -1.98 10.25 10.10
C VAL A 154 -1.18 10.48 8.82
N CYS A 155 -0.62 9.42 8.27
CA CYS A 155 0.07 9.41 6.98
C CYS A 155 0.00 7.99 6.40
N ALA A 156 -0.19 7.89 5.10
CA ALA A 156 -0.08 6.63 4.37
C ALA A 156 0.58 6.87 3.02
N GLY A 157 1.28 5.87 2.51
CA GLY A 157 1.94 5.98 1.23
C GLY A 157 2.47 4.65 0.71
N TYR A 158 2.96 4.70 -0.51
CA TYR A 158 3.72 3.62 -1.11
C TYR A 158 4.83 4.20 -2.00
N CYS A 159 5.89 3.42 -2.16
CA CYS A 159 6.92 3.68 -3.16
C CYS A 159 6.89 2.58 -4.23
N LEU A 160 6.60 2.95 -5.47
CA LEU A 160 6.62 2.03 -6.61
C LEU A 160 8.02 2.02 -7.25
N TYR A 161 8.60 0.85 -7.40
CA TYR A 161 9.87 0.60 -8.10
C TYR A 161 9.56 0.00 -9.47
N SER A 162 9.64 0.81 -10.53
CA SER A 162 9.31 0.42 -11.89
C SER A 162 10.14 1.24 -12.88
N SER A 163 9.60 1.58 -14.06
CA SER A 163 10.29 2.42 -15.07
C SER A 163 10.75 3.78 -14.52
N ALA A 164 10.10 4.28 -13.50
CA ALA A 164 10.57 5.35 -12.62
C ALA A 164 10.25 4.94 -11.18
N THR A 165 11.07 5.37 -10.22
CA THR A 165 10.74 5.24 -8.80
C THR A 165 9.83 6.39 -8.40
N MET A 166 8.64 6.06 -7.90
CA MET A 166 7.65 7.05 -7.49
C MET A 166 7.18 6.80 -6.07
N LEU A 167 7.28 7.82 -5.23
CA LEU A 167 6.67 7.86 -3.90
C LEU A 167 5.31 8.55 -4.00
N VAL A 168 4.25 7.89 -3.59
CA VAL A 168 2.90 8.45 -3.51
C VAL A 168 2.47 8.47 -2.06
N LEU A 169 1.97 9.61 -1.60
CA LEU A 169 1.74 9.80 -0.17
C LEU A 169 0.55 10.73 0.08
N THR A 170 -0.11 10.53 1.22
CA THR A 170 -1.11 11.42 1.80
C THR A 170 -0.78 11.71 3.28
N LEU A 171 -1.04 12.95 3.67
CA LEU A 171 -1.03 13.41 5.07
C LEU A 171 -2.46 13.70 5.55
N GLY A 172 -3.48 13.06 4.94
CA GLY A 172 -4.90 13.27 5.21
C GLY A 172 -5.52 14.47 4.49
N ASN A 173 -4.82 15.09 3.53
CA ASN A 173 -5.25 16.30 2.83
C ASN A 173 -5.06 16.20 1.31
N GLY A 174 -5.50 15.09 0.71
CA GLY A 174 -5.26 14.76 -0.69
C GLY A 174 -4.01 13.92 -0.89
N VAL A 175 -3.77 13.53 -2.12
CA VAL A 175 -2.71 12.58 -2.50
C VAL A 175 -1.74 13.26 -3.47
N HIS A 176 -0.45 13.09 -3.22
CA HIS A 176 0.60 13.64 -4.07
C HIS A 176 1.59 12.56 -4.51
N GLY A 177 2.01 12.61 -5.77
CA GLY A 177 3.03 11.73 -6.33
C GLY A 177 4.34 12.46 -6.62
N TYR A 178 5.44 11.84 -6.20
CA TYR A 178 6.79 12.37 -6.32
C TYR A 178 7.64 11.37 -7.10
N THR A 179 8.43 11.86 -8.05
CA THR A 179 9.36 11.03 -8.82
C THR A 179 10.78 11.23 -8.30
N LEU A 180 11.49 10.14 -8.10
CA LEU A 180 12.89 10.14 -7.70
C LEU A 180 13.78 10.57 -8.90
N ASP A 181 14.54 11.64 -8.71
CA ASP A 181 15.68 11.92 -9.56
C ASP A 181 16.89 11.15 -9.03
N ALA A 182 17.25 10.07 -9.73
CA ALA A 182 18.38 9.23 -9.35
C ALA A 182 19.74 9.97 -9.41
N GLY A 183 19.83 11.07 -10.16
CA GLY A 183 21.06 11.85 -10.29
C GLY A 183 21.41 12.65 -9.04
N CYS A 184 20.40 13.18 -8.34
CA CYS A 184 20.61 13.93 -7.09
C CYS A 184 20.04 13.22 -5.85
N GLY A 185 19.29 12.15 -6.01
CA GLY A 185 18.70 11.39 -4.91
C GLY A 185 17.49 12.07 -4.25
N GLU A 186 16.83 13.01 -4.93
CA GLU A 186 15.69 13.76 -4.41
C GLU A 186 14.37 13.33 -5.05
N PHE A 187 13.30 13.28 -4.24
CA PHE A 187 11.94 13.13 -4.73
C PHE A 187 11.33 14.48 -5.07
N PHE A 188 10.92 14.66 -6.31
CA PHE A 188 10.27 15.89 -6.79
C PHE A 188 8.78 15.69 -7.02
N LEU A 189 7.96 16.66 -6.63
CA LEU A 189 6.53 16.69 -6.86
C LEU A 189 6.25 16.75 -8.37
N THR A 190 5.76 15.64 -8.92
CA THR A 190 5.41 15.52 -10.35
C THR A 190 3.92 15.35 -10.59
N HIS A 191 3.18 14.86 -9.60
CA HIS A 191 1.76 14.58 -9.67
C HIS A 191 1.04 15.19 -8.45
N PRO A 192 0.77 16.50 -8.46
CA PRO A 192 0.04 17.14 -7.38
C PRO A 192 -1.45 16.79 -7.43
N ASN A 193 -2.07 16.57 -6.25
CA ASN A 193 -3.51 16.38 -6.10
C ASN A 193 -4.07 15.28 -7.02
N LEU A 194 -3.50 14.07 -6.91
CA LEU A 194 -4.02 12.88 -7.60
C LEU A 194 -5.48 12.66 -7.24
N SER A 195 -6.29 12.35 -8.25
CA SER A 195 -7.72 12.07 -8.06
C SER A 195 -8.17 10.91 -8.93
N ILE A 196 -8.98 10.02 -8.36
CA ILE A 196 -9.58 8.88 -9.04
C ILE A 196 -10.92 9.32 -9.63
N PRO A 197 -11.15 9.18 -10.94
CA PRO A 197 -12.47 9.44 -11.51
C PRO A 197 -13.50 8.45 -10.98
N ALA A 198 -14.72 8.93 -10.69
CA ALA A 198 -15.80 8.10 -10.16
C ALA A 198 -16.17 6.94 -11.09
N ALA A 199 -16.24 7.22 -12.41
CA ALA A 199 -16.52 6.25 -13.45
C ALA A 199 -15.22 5.73 -14.11
N THR A 200 -15.19 4.46 -14.49
CA THR A 200 -14.05 3.85 -15.18
C THR A 200 -14.49 2.79 -16.21
N GLN A 201 -13.52 2.32 -16.99
CA GLN A 201 -13.62 1.15 -17.87
C GLN A 201 -12.44 0.20 -17.69
N GLU A 202 -11.73 0.30 -16.57
CA GLU A 202 -10.63 -0.61 -16.26
C GLU A 202 -10.91 -1.37 -14.94
N TYR A 203 -10.53 -2.64 -14.92
CA TYR A 203 -10.59 -3.46 -13.72
C TYR A 203 -9.35 -4.35 -13.59
N SER A 204 -8.97 -4.65 -12.36
CA SER A 204 -7.84 -5.51 -12.01
C SER A 204 -8.30 -6.60 -11.05
N ILE A 205 -8.18 -7.86 -11.47
CA ILE A 205 -8.48 -9.05 -10.68
C ILE A 205 -7.72 -10.25 -11.23
N ASN A 206 -7.31 -11.18 -10.38
CA ASN A 206 -6.70 -12.43 -10.84
C ASN A 206 -7.77 -13.38 -11.40
N ALA A 207 -7.96 -13.37 -12.73
CA ALA A 207 -8.96 -14.19 -13.42
C ALA A 207 -8.73 -15.71 -13.28
N ALA A 208 -7.55 -16.17 -12.87
CA ALA A 208 -7.30 -17.58 -12.61
C ALA A 208 -8.15 -18.15 -11.45
N TYR A 209 -8.68 -17.28 -10.60
CA TYR A 209 -9.55 -17.65 -9.47
C TYR A 209 -11.03 -17.64 -9.80
N THR A 210 -11.45 -17.40 -11.05
CA THR A 210 -12.87 -17.34 -11.49
C THR A 210 -13.71 -18.50 -10.98
N ARG A 211 -13.14 -19.71 -10.94
CA ARG A 211 -13.84 -20.92 -10.48
C ARG A 211 -14.12 -20.96 -8.97
N HIS A 212 -13.52 -20.06 -8.21
CA HIS A 212 -13.62 -19.99 -6.75
C HIS A 212 -14.38 -18.76 -6.26
N TRP A 213 -14.66 -17.78 -7.15
CA TRP A 213 -15.34 -16.56 -6.74
C TRP A 213 -16.75 -16.81 -6.25
N PHE A 214 -17.11 -16.17 -5.15
CA PHE A 214 -18.49 -16.11 -4.70
C PHE A 214 -19.39 -15.37 -5.69
N ALA A 215 -20.70 -15.65 -5.63
CA ALA A 215 -21.69 -15.15 -6.58
C ALA A 215 -21.65 -13.62 -6.83
N PRO A 216 -21.49 -12.74 -5.84
CA PRO A 216 -21.42 -11.30 -6.06
C PRO A 216 -20.28 -10.87 -7.01
N VAL A 217 -19.08 -11.36 -6.73
CA VAL A 217 -17.88 -11.05 -7.56
C VAL A 217 -18.02 -11.65 -8.95
N LYS A 218 -18.46 -12.90 -9.02
CA LYS A 218 -18.67 -13.59 -10.30
C LYS A 218 -19.68 -12.83 -11.16
N ARG A 219 -20.82 -12.43 -10.60
CA ARG A 219 -21.83 -11.63 -11.28
C ARG A 219 -21.25 -10.33 -11.81
N TYR A 220 -20.51 -9.60 -10.98
CA TYR A 220 -19.91 -8.33 -11.37
C TYR A 220 -18.97 -8.50 -12.58
N ILE A 221 -18.04 -9.46 -12.52
CA ILE A 221 -17.10 -9.70 -13.62
C ILE A 221 -17.80 -10.21 -14.88
N ASP A 222 -18.79 -11.11 -14.76
CA ASP A 222 -19.58 -11.58 -15.91
C ASP A 222 -20.29 -10.40 -16.64
N GLU A 223 -20.77 -9.39 -15.89
CA GLU A 223 -21.35 -8.18 -16.48
C GLU A 223 -20.30 -7.30 -17.22
N LEU A 224 -19.06 -7.19 -16.66
CA LEU A 224 -18.00 -6.45 -17.34
C LEU A 224 -17.56 -7.11 -18.66
N VAL A 225 -17.44 -8.44 -18.65
CA VAL A 225 -17.00 -9.22 -19.81
C VAL A 225 -18.02 -9.22 -20.95
N GLN A 226 -19.31 -9.02 -20.67
CA GLN A 226 -20.35 -8.88 -21.70
C GLN A 226 -20.22 -7.60 -22.53
N GLY A 227 -19.45 -6.63 -22.05
CA GLY A 227 -19.16 -5.38 -22.78
C GLY A 227 -20.40 -4.57 -23.15
N CYS A 228 -20.37 -3.93 -24.31
CA CYS A 228 -21.45 -3.09 -24.80
C CYS A 228 -22.79 -3.84 -25.00
N ALA A 229 -22.76 -5.14 -25.22
CA ALA A 229 -23.97 -5.98 -25.38
C ALA A 229 -24.61 -6.36 -24.04
N GLY A 230 -23.89 -6.21 -22.94
CA GLY A 230 -24.32 -6.56 -21.59
C GLY A 230 -25.01 -5.42 -20.84
N PRO A 231 -25.36 -5.65 -19.57
CA PRO A 231 -26.12 -4.69 -18.76
C PRO A 231 -25.33 -3.41 -18.44
N ARG A 232 -23.98 -3.42 -18.59
CA ARG A 232 -23.12 -2.25 -18.34
C ARG A 232 -23.12 -1.27 -19.54
N GLY A 233 -23.48 -1.70 -20.75
CA GLY A 233 -23.58 -0.88 -21.97
C GLY A 233 -22.25 -0.25 -22.41
N LYS A 234 -21.10 -0.73 -21.88
CA LYS A 234 -19.75 -0.23 -22.20
C LYS A 234 -18.73 -1.37 -22.08
N ASP A 235 -17.64 -1.28 -22.84
CA ASP A 235 -16.55 -2.24 -22.79
C ASP A 235 -15.60 -1.93 -21.63
N PHE A 236 -15.09 -2.98 -20.99
CA PHE A 236 -14.08 -2.88 -19.93
C PHE A 236 -12.79 -3.60 -20.32
N ASN A 237 -11.66 -3.08 -19.85
CA ASN A 237 -10.35 -3.67 -20.05
C ASN A 237 -9.79 -4.20 -18.72
N MET A 238 -9.42 -5.49 -18.70
CA MET A 238 -8.69 -6.05 -17.58
C MET A 238 -7.22 -5.60 -17.61
N ARG A 239 -6.73 -5.18 -16.45
CA ARG A 239 -5.32 -4.86 -16.21
C ARG A 239 -4.91 -5.54 -14.90
N TRP A 240 -3.92 -6.40 -14.94
CA TRP A 240 -3.44 -7.14 -13.78
C TRP A 240 -1.91 -7.17 -13.80
N ALA A 241 -1.26 -6.45 -12.87
CA ALA A 241 0.18 -6.44 -12.69
C ALA A 241 0.66 -7.56 -11.76
N GLY A 242 -0.22 -8.04 -10.88
CA GLY A 242 0.11 -9.05 -9.89
C GLY A 242 0.84 -8.50 -8.65
N SER A 243 0.82 -7.19 -8.48
CA SER A 243 1.30 -6.49 -7.28
C SER A 243 0.30 -5.39 -6.94
N MET A 244 -0.03 -5.23 -5.65
CA MET A 244 -1.02 -4.25 -5.22
C MET A 244 -0.57 -2.83 -5.54
N VAL A 245 0.71 -2.51 -5.31
CA VAL A 245 1.27 -1.18 -5.64
C VAL A 245 1.19 -0.88 -7.14
N GLY A 246 1.47 -1.85 -8.00
CA GLY A 246 1.44 -1.68 -9.45
C GLY A 246 0.02 -1.46 -9.97
N ASP A 247 -0.92 -2.27 -9.53
CA ASP A 247 -2.32 -2.20 -9.91
C ASP A 247 -2.99 -0.91 -9.40
N LEU A 248 -2.80 -0.57 -8.11
CA LEU A 248 -3.39 0.64 -7.52
C LEU A 248 -2.72 1.93 -7.99
N HIS A 249 -1.42 1.92 -8.30
CA HIS A 249 -0.79 3.06 -8.94
C HIS A 249 -1.47 3.42 -10.26
N ARG A 250 -1.77 2.40 -11.08
CA ARG A 250 -2.50 2.62 -12.34
C ARG A 250 -3.89 3.22 -12.09
N ILE A 251 -4.60 2.73 -11.05
CA ILE A 251 -5.94 3.21 -10.69
C ILE A 251 -5.89 4.67 -10.22
N LEU A 252 -4.91 5.03 -9.39
CA LEU A 252 -4.70 6.42 -8.97
C LEU A 252 -4.44 7.36 -10.16
N MET A 253 -3.76 6.87 -11.21
CA MET A 253 -3.43 7.68 -12.39
C MET A 253 -4.57 7.77 -13.43
N ARG A 254 -5.46 6.76 -13.52
CA ARG A 254 -6.39 6.63 -14.65
C ARG A 254 -7.83 6.27 -14.28
N GLY A 255 -8.08 5.93 -13.04
CA GLY A 255 -9.29 5.24 -12.61
C GLY A 255 -9.21 3.73 -12.85
N GLY A 256 -10.10 3.00 -12.23
CA GLY A 256 -10.17 1.55 -12.26
C GLY A 256 -10.70 1.01 -10.96
N ILE A 257 -10.88 -0.31 -10.90
CA ILE A 257 -11.18 -1.03 -9.68
C ILE A 257 -10.20 -2.19 -9.50
N PHE A 258 -9.56 -2.26 -8.34
CA PHE A 258 -8.72 -3.38 -7.91
C PHE A 258 -9.53 -4.30 -7.00
N MET A 259 -9.43 -5.61 -7.25
CA MET A 259 -10.18 -6.61 -6.50
C MET A 259 -9.28 -7.79 -6.12
N TYR A 260 -9.18 -8.02 -4.82
CA TYR A 260 -8.69 -9.27 -4.24
C TYR A 260 -9.72 -9.76 -3.22
N PRO A 261 -10.88 -10.25 -3.72
CA PRO A 261 -12.02 -10.64 -2.88
C PRO A 261 -11.73 -11.92 -2.10
N SER A 262 -12.55 -12.19 -1.09
CA SER A 262 -12.65 -13.54 -0.53
C SER A 262 -13.22 -14.50 -1.58
N ASP A 263 -12.81 -15.77 -1.50
CA ASP A 263 -13.27 -16.83 -2.37
C ASP A 263 -13.39 -18.18 -1.63
N GLU A 264 -13.97 -19.19 -2.28
CA GLU A 264 -14.17 -20.53 -1.71
C GLU A 264 -12.85 -21.19 -1.27
N LYS A 265 -11.73 -20.94 -1.98
CA LYS A 265 -10.42 -21.51 -1.66
C LYS A 265 -9.85 -20.90 -0.39
N LEU A 266 -9.96 -19.58 -0.22
CA LEU A 266 -9.54 -18.86 1.00
C LEU A 266 -10.40 -19.29 2.18
N ALA A 267 -11.73 -19.35 2.00
CA ALA A 267 -12.67 -19.79 3.02
C ALA A 267 -12.40 -21.23 3.49
N ALA A 268 -12.09 -22.15 2.56
CA ALA A 268 -11.72 -23.52 2.89
C ALA A 268 -10.41 -23.62 3.73
N SER A 269 -9.56 -22.59 3.68
CA SER A 269 -8.31 -22.47 4.45
C SER A 269 -8.47 -21.61 5.70
N ASN A 270 -9.70 -21.24 6.10
CA ASN A 270 -10.01 -20.30 7.19
C ASN A 270 -9.33 -18.92 7.05
N LYS A 271 -9.11 -18.47 5.80
CA LYS A 271 -8.57 -17.15 5.51
C LYS A 271 -9.69 -16.25 5.01
N SER A 272 -9.85 -15.07 5.62
CA SER A 272 -10.86 -14.07 5.21
C SER A 272 -10.51 -13.38 3.90
N GLY A 273 -9.22 -13.24 3.60
CA GLY A 273 -8.68 -12.60 2.41
C GLY A 273 -7.25 -13.03 2.11
N LYS A 274 -6.66 -12.44 1.10
CA LYS A 274 -5.24 -12.65 0.75
C LYS A 274 -4.35 -11.54 1.33
N LEU A 275 -4.80 -10.29 1.26
CA LEU A 275 -4.04 -9.11 1.63
C LEU A 275 -4.23 -8.79 3.13
N ARG A 276 -3.26 -8.09 3.71
CA ARG A 276 -3.24 -7.78 5.15
C ARG A 276 -3.84 -6.41 5.42
N LEU A 277 -4.53 -6.30 6.55
CA LEU A 277 -5.25 -5.09 6.89
C LEU A 277 -4.31 -3.92 7.20
N LEU A 278 -3.30 -4.11 8.07
CA LEU A 278 -2.55 -3.01 8.66
C LEU A 278 -1.52 -2.38 7.72
N TYR A 279 -0.84 -3.16 6.91
CA TYR A 279 0.28 -2.64 6.11
C TYR A 279 0.06 -2.69 4.59
N GLU A 280 -1.10 -3.20 4.14
CA GLU A 280 -1.51 -3.17 2.72
C GLU A 280 -2.88 -2.48 2.56
N ALA A 281 -3.98 -3.05 3.09
CA ALA A 281 -5.33 -2.57 2.82
C ALA A 281 -5.63 -1.19 3.43
N ASN A 282 -5.20 -0.92 4.67
CA ASN A 282 -5.40 0.37 5.33
C ASN A 282 -4.64 1.51 4.64
N PRO A 283 -3.30 1.43 4.42
CA PRO A 283 -2.59 2.52 3.76
C PRO A 283 -3.08 2.77 2.34
N MET A 284 -3.32 1.71 1.55
CA MET A 284 -3.83 1.87 0.19
C MET A 284 -5.29 2.34 0.18
N GLY A 285 -6.11 1.93 1.16
CA GLY A 285 -7.47 2.43 1.37
C GLY A 285 -7.49 3.92 1.67
N MET A 286 -6.61 4.41 2.55
CA MET A 286 -6.48 5.83 2.84
C MET A 286 -6.11 6.64 1.59
N LEU A 287 -5.13 6.17 0.80
CA LEU A 287 -4.75 6.82 -0.46
C LEU A 287 -5.92 6.88 -1.45
N VAL A 288 -6.62 5.76 -1.64
CA VAL A 288 -7.76 5.67 -2.57
C VAL A 288 -8.88 6.61 -2.15
N GLU A 289 -9.26 6.64 -0.86
CA GLU A 289 -10.32 7.52 -0.38
C GLU A 289 -9.92 9.00 -0.40
N GLN A 290 -8.69 9.34 -0.05
CA GLN A 290 -8.16 10.71 -0.15
C GLN A 290 -8.07 11.19 -1.62
N ALA A 291 -8.00 10.27 -2.57
CA ALA A 291 -8.05 10.56 -4.00
C ALA A 291 -9.50 10.57 -4.57
N GLY A 292 -10.54 10.38 -3.75
CA GLY A 292 -11.94 10.41 -4.16
C GLY A 292 -12.52 9.07 -4.61
N GLY A 293 -11.80 7.97 -4.41
CA GLY A 293 -12.29 6.60 -4.59
C GLY A 293 -12.93 6.03 -3.33
N LEU A 294 -13.19 4.72 -3.32
CA LEU A 294 -13.70 3.96 -2.16
C LEU A 294 -12.86 2.71 -1.92
N ALA A 295 -12.85 2.26 -0.66
CA ALA A 295 -12.18 1.03 -0.23
C ALA A 295 -13.10 0.17 0.66
N SER A 296 -13.41 -1.05 0.21
CA SER A 296 -14.37 -1.96 0.85
C SER A 296 -13.86 -3.39 0.90
N THR A 297 -14.36 -4.18 1.84
CA THR A 297 -14.23 -5.65 1.85
C THR A 297 -15.25 -6.33 0.92
N GLY A 298 -16.22 -5.57 0.41
CA GLY A 298 -17.45 -6.02 -0.23
C GLY A 298 -18.68 -5.78 0.63
N THR A 299 -18.53 -5.74 1.96
CA THR A 299 -19.63 -5.53 2.92
C THR A 299 -19.36 -4.36 3.87
N GLU A 300 -18.10 -4.05 4.15
CA GLU A 300 -17.70 -3.02 5.12
C GLU A 300 -16.62 -2.13 4.52
N ARG A 301 -16.55 -0.88 5.00
CA ARG A 301 -15.48 0.07 4.65
C ARG A 301 -14.18 -0.38 5.32
N ILE A 302 -13.09 -0.54 4.55
CA ILE A 302 -11.81 -1.05 5.05
C ILE A 302 -11.27 -0.21 6.21
N LEU A 303 -11.26 1.12 6.09
CA LEU A 303 -10.69 2.00 7.12
C LEU A 303 -11.46 2.01 8.44
N ALA A 304 -12.71 1.51 8.47
CA ALA A 304 -13.50 1.40 9.69
C ALA A 304 -13.29 0.07 10.44
N LEU A 305 -12.59 -0.89 9.85
CA LEU A 305 -12.36 -2.19 10.48
C LEU A 305 -11.46 -2.02 11.71
N GLN A 306 -11.87 -2.66 12.83
CA GLN A 306 -11.03 -2.78 14.01
C GLN A 306 -10.13 -4.00 13.85
N PRO A 307 -8.80 -3.84 13.75
CA PRO A 307 -7.88 -4.98 13.66
C PRO A 307 -7.91 -5.83 14.93
N SER A 308 -7.80 -7.14 14.77
CA SER A 308 -7.73 -8.11 15.88
C SER A 308 -6.33 -8.70 16.07
N GLU A 309 -5.48 -8.64 15.06
CA GLU A 309 -4.11 -9.14 15.06
C GLU A 309 -3.25 -8.39 14.04
N LEU A 310 -1.91 -8.41 14.20
CA LEU A 310 -0.98 -7.67 13.31
C LEU A 310 -1.08 -8.11 11.85
N HIS A 311 -1.24 -9.41 11.61
CA HIS A 311 -1.25 -10.01 10.28
C HIS A 311 -2.66 -10.36 9.79
N GLN A 312 -3.70 -9.69 10.34
CA GLN A 312 -5.08 -9.90 9.92
C GLN A 312 -5.24 -9.73 8.41
N ARG A 313 -5.80 -10.74 7.77
CA ARG A 313 -6.10 -10.72 6.33
C ARG A 313 -7.53 -10.28 6.07
N VAL A 314 -7.72 -9.53 4.98
CA VAL A 314 -9.02 -9.02 4.57
C VAL A 314 -9.22 -9.16 3.06
N PRO A 315 -10.48 -9.30 2.59
CA PRO A 315 -10.78 -9.09 1.18
C PRO A 315 -10.65 -7.60 0.85
N VAL A 316 -10.23 -7.30 -0.39
CA VAL A 316 -9.98 -5.92 -0.82
C VAL A 316 -10.70 -5.64 -2.14
N ILE A 317 -11.49 -4.58 -2.16
CA ILE A 317 -12.17 -4.02 -3.34
C ILE A 317 -12.03 -2.51 -3.22
N MET A 318 -11.24 -1.88 -4.10
CA MET A 318 -11.00 -0.44 -4.00
C MET A 318 -10.72 0.20 -5.36
N GLY A 319 -11.03 1.50 -5.49
CA GLY A 319 -10.84 2.27 -6.69
C GLY A 319 -11.97 3.25 -6.98
N SER A 320 -12.34 3.39 -8.25
CA SER A 320 -13.43 4.27 -8.72
C SER A 320 -14.75 3.99 -8.01
N SER A 321 -15.35 5.03 -7.43
CA SER A 321 -16.48 4.89 -6.49
C SER A 321 -17.69 4.18 -7.10
N GLU A 322 -18.08 4.51 -8.35
CA GLU A 322 -19.23 3.87 -9.03
C GLU A 322 -19.04 2.34 -9.17
N GLU A 323 -17.83 1.88 -9.39
CA GLU A 323 -17.54 0.47 -9.55
C GLU A 323 -17.49 -0.25 -8.20
N VAL A 324 -16.90 0.36 -7.16
CA VAL A 324 -16.89 -0.20 -5.80
C VAL A 324 -18.31 -0.31 -5.25
N GLU A 325 -19.11 0.75 -5.35
CA GLU A 325 -20.53 0.76 -4.95
C GLU A 325 -21.32 -0.33 -5.68
N LYS A 326 -21.03 -0.52 -6.97
CA LYS A 326 -21.68 -1.56 -7.79
C LYS A 326 -21.39 -2.96 -7.26
N VAL A 327 -20.12 -3.28 -6.97
CA VAL A 327 -19.75 -4.57 -6.39
C VAL A 327 -20.39 -4.76 -5.02
N VAL A 328 -20.31 -3.76 -4.14
CA VAL A 328 -20.92 -3.79 -2.80
C VAL A 328 -22.42 -4.06 -2.90
N SER A 329 -23.13 -3.44 -3.85
CA SER A 329 -24.57 -3.67 -4.06
C SER A 329 -24.95 -5.10 -4.41
N TYR A 330 -24.00 -5.95 -4.79
CA TYR A 330 -24.23 -7.37 -5.06
C TYR A 330 -24.00 -8.27 -3.85
N HIS A 331 -23.38 -7.75 -2.81
CA HIS A 331 -23.15 -8.49 -1.55
C HIS A 331 -24.35 -8.45 -0.60
N GLY A 332 -25.33 -7.59 -0.82
CA GLY A 332 -26.58 -7.55 -0.06
C GLY A 332 -27.06 -6.14 0.21
#